data_4fac93c140122ee7784a3e6e1db5a311
#
_entry.id   4fac93c140122ee7784a3e6e1db5a311
#
_cell.length_a   1.000
_cell.length_b   1.000
_cell.length_c   1.000
_cell.angle_alpha   90.00
_cell.angle_beta   90.00
_cell.angle_gamma   90.00
#
_symmetry.space_group_name_H-M   'P 1'
#
loop_
_entity.id
_entity.type
_entity.pdbx_description
1 polymer ?
#
loop_
_entity_poly.entity_id
_entity_poly.type
_entity_poly.pdbx_seq_one_letter_code
_entity_poly.pdbx_strand_id
1 'polypeptide(L)'
;MSNCILSRPCSYAIRAMVHLAEQPPGRFSSSREICDQEDIPPSFLGKVFLPLCRNRMLRSLRGIGGGYELAVPPDQIRLLSIVQAIDGSQLDDCVLEDHACGNPRQCLLHPGWAAVREQFLNYLESTTVADLVRMRKSAHLTIPAGGDTPEVIPSTK
;
A
#
# COMPACT_ATOMS: atom_id res chain seq x y z
N MET A 1 -17.65 -2.33 -7.24
CA MET A 1 -16.84 -1.19 -6.73
C MET A 1 -16.26 -1.64 -5.40
N SER A 2 -14.95 -1.82 -5.31
CA SER A 2 -14.32 -2.24 -4.06
C SER A 2 -14.32 -1.06 -3.10
N ASN A 3 -15.12 -1.16 -2.05
CA ASN A 3 -15.20 -0.18 -0.95
C ASN A 3 -13.97 -0.31 -0.03
N CYS A 4 -12.78 -0.18 -0.57
CA CYS A 4 -11.54 -0.24 0.21
C CYS A 4 -11.00 1.19 0.36
N ILE A 5 -10.60 1.57 1.55
CA ILE A 5 -10.00 2.89 1.87
C ILE A 5 -8.75 3.14 1.02
N LEU A 6 -8.00 2.08 0.72
CA LEU A 6 -6.86 2.10 -0.20
C LEU A 6 -7.24 1.44 -1.52
N SER A 7 -6.75 2.00 -2.64
CA SER A 7 -7.00 1.43 -3.96
C SER A 7 -6.34 0.06 -4.14
N ARG A 8 -6.82 -0.73 -5.12
CA ARG A 8 -6.15 -1.99 -5.50
C ARG A 8 -4.69 -1.78 -5.92
N PRO A 9 -4.34 -0.77 -6.75
CA PRO A 9 -2.94 -0.46 -7.03
C PRO A 9 -2.12 -0.18 -5.78
N CYS A 10 -2.67 0.51 -4.79
CA CYS A 10 -1.99 0.78 -3.52
C CYS A 10 -1.73 -0.51 -2.72
N SER A 11 -2.71 -1.41 -2.65
CA SER A 11 -2.52 -2.74 -2.04
C SER A 11 -1.40 -3.53 -2.73
N TYR A 12 -1.35 -3.53 -4.07
CA TYR A 12 -0.27 -4.17 -4.84
C TYR A 12 1.08 -3.50 -4.60
N ALA A 13 1.12 -2.17 -4.49
CA ALA A 13 2.33 -1.42 -4.17
C ALA A 13 2.92 -1.85 -2.82
N ILE A 14 2.08 -1.91 -1.79
CA ILE A 14 2.51 -2.33 -0.44
C ILE A 14 3.06 -3.76 -0.47
N ARG A 15 2.38 -4.69 -1.14
CA ARG A 15 2.83 -6.10 -1.26
C ARG A 15 4.16 -6.20 -1.99
N ALA A 16 4.31 -5.51 -3.13
CA ALA A 16 5.55 -5.47 -3.88
C ALA A 16 6.72 -4.89 -3.06
N MET A 17 6.48 -3.83 -2.29
CA MET A 17 7.49 -3.20 -1.44
C MET A 17 7.94 -4.13 -0.31
N VAL A 18 7.01 -4.87 0.31
CA VAL A 18 7.33 -5.87 1.34
C VAL A 18 8.14 -7.03 0.75
N HIS A 19 7.75 -7.54 -0.44
CA HIS A 19 8.51 -8.57 -1.16
C HIS A 19 9.96 -8.12 -1.41
N LEU A 20 10.15 -6.91 -1.93
CA LEU A 20 11.48 -6.37 -2.21
C LEU A 20 12.30 -6.14 -0.93
N ALA A 21 11.65 -5.77 0.16
CA ALA A 21 12.31 -5.60 1.47
C ALA A 21 12.80 -6.91 2.10
N GLU A 22 12.23 -8.04 1.69
CA GLU A 22 12.67 -9.38 2.13
C GLU A 22 13.86 -9.92 1.32
N GLN A 23 14.18 -9.27 0.20
CA GLN A 23 15.32 -9.66 -0.62
C GLN A 23 16.64 -9.14 -0.04
N PRO A 24 17.76 -9.85 -0.26
CA PRO A 24 19.07 -9.34 0.12
C PRO A 24 19.38 -8.01 -0.59
N PRO A 25 20.05 -7.07 0.08
CA PRO A 25 20.48 -5.82 -0.54
C PRO A 25 21.28 -6.06 -1.82
N GLY A 26 21.00 -5.28 -2.87
CA GLY A 26 21.65 -5.41 -4.17
C GLY A 26 21.05 -6.47 -5.10
N ARG A 27 20.06 -7.25 -4.64
CA ARG A 27 19.34 -8.18 -5.49
C ARG A 27 18.15 -7.48 -6.17
N PHE A 28 18.18 -7.46 -7.50
CA PHE A 28 17.07 -7.02 -8.32
C PHE A 28 16.08 -8.17 -8.54
N SER A 29 14.81 -7.98 -8.20
CA SER A 29 13.73 -8.91 -8.54
C SER A 29 13.06 -8.49 -9.83
N SER A 30 12.89 -9.41 -10.76
CA SER A 30 12.21 -9.12 -12.02
C SER A 30 10.72 -8.81 -11.80
N SER A 31 10.13 -8.03 -12.70
CA SER A 31 8.68 -7.74 -12.68
C SER A 31 7.84 -9.01 -12.62
N ARG A 32 8.26 -10.05 -13.38
CA ARG A 32 7.57 -11.34 -13.41
C ARG A 32 7.64 -12.04 -12.07
N GLU A 33 8.83 -12.11 -11.47
CA GLU A 33 9.03 -12.70 -10.13
C GLU A 33 8.11 -12.03 -9.09
N ILE A 34 8.08 -10.70 -9.04
CA ILE A 34 7.24 -9.95 -8.11
C ILE A 34 5.75 -10.24 -8.35
N CYS A 35 5.32 -10.25 -9.62
CA CYS A 35 3.94 -10.55 -9.97
C CYS A 35 3.52 -11.95 -9.55
N ASP A 36 4.35 -12.95 -9.83
CA ASP A 36 4.06 -14.35 -9.55
C ASP A 36 4.05 -14.63 -8.04
N GLN A 37 4.97 -14.02 -7.27
CA GLN A 37 5.07 -14.21 -5.83
C GLN A 37 3.99 -13.48 -5.03
N GLU A 38 3.58 -12.30 -5.49
CA GLU A 38 2.64 -11.45 -4.79
C GLU A 38 1.24 -11.43 -5.43
N ASP A 39 1.01 -12.28 -6.44
CA ASP A 39 -0.25 -12.34 -7.20
C ASP A 39 -0.72 -10.96 -7.67
N ILE A 40 0.19 -10.23 -8.33
CA ILE A 40 -0.08 -8.93 -8.90
C ILE A 40 -0.31 -9.09 -10.40
N PRO A 41 -1.48 -8.70 -10.93
CA PRO A 41 -1.70 -8.77 -12.37
C PRO A 41 -0.70 -7.91 -13.14
N PRO A 42 -0.06 -8.42 -14.21
CA PRO A 42 0.94 -7.67 -14.98
C PRO A 42 0.46 -6.31 -15.50
N SER A 43 -0.84 -6.15 -15.72
CA SER A 43 -1.46 -4.88 -16.15
C SER A 43 -1.34 -3.74 -15.13
N PHE A 44 -1.05 -4.06 -13.86
CA PHE A 44 -0.86 -3.06 -12.81
C PHE A 44 0.60 -2.60 -12.64
N LEU A 45 1.58 -3.25 -13.29
CA LEU A 45 3.01 -2.94 -13.12
C LEU A 45 3.34 -1.46 -13.35
N GLY A 46 2.84 -0.88 -14.46
CA GLY A 46 3.09 0.52 -14.75
C GLY A 46 2.45 1.47 -13.73
N LYS A 47 1.28 1.10 -13.20
CA LYS A 47 0.56 1.90 -12.19
C LYS A 47 1.21 1.83 -10.81
N VAL A 48 1.95 0.76 -10.52
CA VAL A 48 2.60 0.52 -9.23
C VAL A 48 4.05 0.97 -9.25
N PHE A 49 4.87 0.46 -10.16
CA PHE A 49 6.32 0.67 -10.10
C PHE A 49 6.76 2.05 -10.57
N LEU A 50 6.10 2.64 -11.57
CA LEU A 50 6.48 3.95 -12.07
C LEU A 50 6.33 5.05 -11.02
N PRO A 51 5.21 5.19 -10.29
CA PRO A 51 5.10 6.14 -9.20
C PRO A 51 6.14 5.92 -8.09
N LEU A 52 6.38 4.67 -7.69
CA LEU A 52 7.35 4.34 -6.65
C LEU A 52 8.79 4.71 -7.05
N CYS A 53 9.17 4.48 -8.32
CA CYS A 53 10.46 4.92 -8.85
C CYS A 53 10.57 6.46 -8.91
N ARG A 54 9.51 7.17 -9.34
CA ARG A 54 9.48 8.64 -9.38
C ARG A 54 9.66 9.25 -7.98
N ASN A 55 9.10 8.62 -6.97
CA ASN A 55 9.25 9.02 -5.57
C ASN A 55 10.50 8.44 -4.90
N ARG A 56 11.45 7.90 -5.66
CA ARG A 56 12.75 7.38 -5.19
C ARG A 56 12.65 6.30 -4.10
N MET A 57 11.53 5.61 -4.02
CA MET A 57 11.37 4.45 -3.14
C MET A 57 11.89 3.18 -3.78
N LEU A 58 11.83 3.10 -5.12
CA LEU A 58 12.38 2.01 -5.92
C LEU A 58 13.43 2.52 -6.90
N ARG A 59 14.38 1.65 -7.25
CA ARG A 59 15.24 1.80 -8.42
C ARG A 59 15.08 0.60 -9.33
N SER A 60 15.24 0.83 -10.63
CA SER A 60 15.11 -0.20 -11.66
C SER A 60 16.41 -0.35 -12.43
N LEU A 61 16.72 -1.59 -12.80
CA LEU A 61 17.82 -1.93 -13.70
C LEU A 61 17.24 -2.63 -14.93
N ARG A 62 17.63 -2.15 -16.14
CA ARG A 62 17.21 -2.75 -17.41
C ARG A 62 18.17 -3.87 -17.82
N GLY A 63 17.66 -4.82 -18.62
CA GLY A 63 18.46 -5.87 -19.24
C GLY A 63 18.42 -7.21 -18.49
N ILE A 64 19.33 -8.09 -18.89
CA ILE A 64 19.45 -9.45 -18.30
C ILE A 64 19.87 -9.32 -16.85
N GLY A 65 19.14 -9.96 -15.93
CA GLY A 65 19.37 -9.81 -14.48
C GLY A 65 18.84 -8.50 -13.89
N GLY A 66 18.12 -7.68 -14.69
CA GLY A 66 17.48 -6.46 -14.25
C GLY A 66 16.14 -6.72 -13.52
N GLY A 67 15.56 -5.64 -13.01
CA GLY A 67 14.32 -5.67 -12.24
C GLY A 67 14.20 -4.45 -11.35
N TYR A 68 13.68 -4.67 -10.16
CA TYR A 68 13.45 -3.63 -9.15
C TYR A 68 14.07 -4.03 -7.83
N GLU A 69 14.55 -3.03 -7.09
CA GLU A 69 14.93 -3.14 -5.69
C GLU A 69 14.57 -1.86 -4.93
N LEU A 70 14.60 -1.90 -3.61
CA LEU A 70 14.40 -0.70 -2.80
C LEU A 70 15.55 0.28 -3.02
N ALA A 71 15.22 1.57 -3.21
CA ALA A 71 16.20 2.64 -3.38
C ALA A 71 16.75 3.14 -2.04
N VAL A 72 16.00 2.92 -0.97
CA VAL A 72 16.33 3.30 0.41
C VAL A 72 15.99 2.16 1.37
N PRO A 73 16.57 2.12 2.58
CA PRO A 73 16.25 1.10 3.57
C PRO A 73 14.76 1.01 3.90
N PRO A 74 14.20 -0.19 4.15
CA PRO A 74 12.76 -0.38 4.36
C PRO A 74 12.23 0.30 5.63
N ASP A 75 13.05 0.58 6.61
CA ASP A 75 12.71 1.35 7.81
C ASP A 75 12.56 2.86 7.56
N GLN A 76 13.03 3.34 6.42
CA GLN A 76 12.87 4.73 5.97
C GLN A 76 11.66 4.92 5.03
N ILE A 77 10.99 3.85 4.62
CA ILE A 77 9.82 3.91 3.74
C ILE A 77 8.55 3.77 4.59
N ARG A 78 7.84 4.87 4.74
CA ARG A 78 6.57 4.92 5.48
C ARG A 78 5.41 4.50 4.59
N LEU A 79 4.38 3.87 5.15
CA LEU A 79 3.17 3.51 4.40
C LEU A 79 2.50 4.73 3.80
N LEU A 80 2.48 5.86 4.52
CA LEU A 80 1.91 7.11 4.01
C LEU A 80 2.56 7.52 2.69
N SER A 81 3.90 7.41 2.58
CA SER A 81 4.62 7.75 1.34
C SER A 81 4.21 6.87 0.16
N ILE A 82 3.98 5.57 0.39
CA ILE A 82 3.50 4.64 -0.65
C ILE A 82 2.08 5.03 -1.08
N VAL A 83 1.18 5.26 -0.11
CA VAL A 83 -0.21 5.63 -0.38
C VAL A 83 -0.27 6.95 -1.17
N GLN A 84 0.48 7.97 -0.76
CA GLN A 84 0.55 9.24 -1.47
C GLN A 84 1.10 9.12 -2.89
N ALA A 85 2.09 8.23 -3.11
CA ALA A 85 2.65 8.00 -4.43
C ALA A 85 1.66 7.35 -5.40
N ILE A 86 0.75 6.49 -4.91
CA ILE A 86 -0.17 5.70 -5.74
C ILE A 86 -1.54 6.34 -5.82
N ASP A 87 -2.13 6.71 -4.68
CA ASP A 87 -3.51 7.20 -4.57
C ASP A 87 -3.58 8.74 -4.49
N GLY A 88 -2.43 9.42 -4.34
CA GLY A 88 -2.38 10.88 -4.29
C GLY A 88 -3.08 11.44 -3.06
N SER A 89 -3.85 12.52 -3.26
CA SER A 89 -4.55 13.24 -2.19
C SER A 89 -5.89 12.63 -1.76
N GLN A 90 -6.25 11.43 -2.25
CA GLN A 90 -7.55 10.81 -1.90
C GLN A 90 -7.76 10.62 -0.38
N LEU A 91 -6.66 10.57 0.39
CA LEU A 91 -6.72 10.56 1.84
C LEU A 91 -7.20 11.90 2.44
N ASP A 92 -7.17 12.96 1.66
CA ASP A 92 -7.61 14.30 2.08
C ASP A 92 -9.09 14.55 1.75
N ASP A 93 -9.73 13.65 0.99
CA ASP A 93 -11.09 13.82 0.54
C ASP A 93 -12.12 13.46 1.62
N CYS A 94 -13.30 14.04 1.49
CA CYS A 94 -14.43 13.75 2.35
C CYS A 94 -14.94 12.33 2.10
N VAL A 95 -15.31 11.59 3.16
CA VAL A 95 -15.85 10.21 3.04
C VAL A 95 -17.20 10.17 2.34
N LEU A 96 -17.92 11.28 2.28
CA LEU A 96 -19.26 11.36 1.68
C LEU A 96 -19.28 12.04 0.31
N GLU A 97 -18.31 12.90 0.00
CA GLU A 97 -18.35 13.73 -1.20
C GLU A 97 -16.95 13.96 -1.79
N ASP A 98 -16.90 14.27 -3.09
CA ASP A 98 -15.67 14.52 -3.85
C ASP A 98 -15.07 15.91 -3.59
N HIS A 99 -14.84 16.26 -2.33
CA HIS A 99 -14.15 17.49 -1.96
C HIS A 99 -13.23 17.28 -0.76
N ALA A 100 -12.24 18.15 -0.61
CA ALA A 100 -11.32 18.09 0.52
C ALA A 100 -12.06 18.17 1.87
N CYS A 101 -11.71 17.28 2.79
CA CYS A 101 -12.29 17.23 4.13
C CYS A 101 -11.71 18.36 4.99
N GLY A 102 -12.40 19.49 5.07
CA GLY A 102 -11.90 20.65 5.84
C GLY A 102 -12.98 21.59 6.37
N ASN A 103 -14.24 21.46 5.94
CA ASN A 103 -15.30 22.36 6.38
C ASN A 103 -16.37 21.63 7.20
N PRO A 104 -16.39 21.80 8.53
CA PRO A 104 -17.36 21.13 9.41
C PRO A 104 -18.82 21.54 9.15
N ARG A 105 -19.07 22.60 8.38
CA ARG A 105 -20.43 23.04 8.02
C ARG A 105 -21.00 22.32 6.80
N GLN A 106 -20.16 21.58 6.05
CA GLN A 106 -20.55 20.90 4.81
C GLN A 106 -20.68 19.39 4.94
N CYS A 107 -20.20 18.79 6.03
CA CYS A 107 -20.23 17.35 6.22
C CYS A 107 -20.79 16.98 7.61
N LEU A 108 -21.90 16.25 7.61
CA LEU A 108 -22.55 15.79 8.86
C LEU A 108 -21.68 14.83 9.68
N LEU A 109 -20.78 14.07 9.01
CA LEU A 109 -19.88 13.13 9.65
C LEU A 109 -18.55 13.77 10.07
N HIS A 110 -18.30 15.03 9.70
CA HIS A 110 -16.99 15.67 9.88
C HIS A 110 -16.39 15.52 11.28
N PRO A 111 -17.13 15.78 12.39
CA PRO A 111 -16.53 15.72 13.73
C PRO A 111 -15.99 14.33 14.09
N GLY A 112 -16.76 13.27 13.77
CA GLY A 112 -16.34 11.90 14.03
C GLY A 112 -15.30 11.39 13.02
N TRP A 113 -15.51 11.69 11.74
CA TRP A 113 -14.61 11.27 10.68
C TRP A 113 -13.22 11.90 10.80
N ALA A 114 -13.13 13.17 11.17
CA ALA A 114 -11.85 13.84 11.34
C ALA A 114 -10.94 13.12 12.34
N ALA A 115 -11.47 12.66 13.47
CA ALA A 115 -10.71 11.91 14.46
C ALA A 115 -10.25 10.54 13.95
N VAL A 116 -11.13 9.80 13.26
CA VAL A 116 -10.78 8.49 12.66
C VAL A 116 -9.72 8.66 11.58
N ARG A 117 -9.88 9.66 10.72
CA ARG A 117 -8.92 9.97 9.66
C ARG A 117 -7.55 10.32 10.24
N GLU A 118 -7.49 11.15 11.28
CA GLU A 118 -6.24 11.50 11.94
C GLU A 118 -5.53 10.24 12.50
N GLN A 119 -6.25 9.35 13.16
CA GLN A 119 -5.70 8.08 13.65
C GLN A 119 -5.18 7.22 12.50
N PHE A 120 -5.90 7.14 11.38
CA PHE A 120 -5.47 6.39 10.20
C PHE A 120 -4.21 6.98 9.57
N LEU A 121 -4.14 8.31 9.40
CA LEU A 121 -2.94 8.99 8.90
C LEU A 121 -1.74 8.78 9.82
N ASN A 122 -1.94 8.88 11.14
CA ASN A 122 -0.88 8.62 12.12
C ASN A 122 -0.37 7.17 12.05
N TYR A 123 -1.27 6.20 11.84
CA TYR A 123 -0.88 4.81 11.61
C TYR A 123 -0.02 4.65 10.35
N LEU A 124 -0.45 5.24 9.22
CA LEU A 124 0.30 5.19 7.96
C LEU A 124 1.67 5.89 8.06
N GLU A 125 1.75 6.99 8.82
CA GLU A 125 2.98 7.75 9.01
C GLU A 125 3.96 7.05 9.96
N SER A 126 3.46 6.37 10.99
CA SER A 126 4.29 5.67 11.97
C SER A 126 4.71 4.27 11.53
N THR A 127 4.03 3.66 10.57
CA THR A 127 4.30 2.31 10.09
C THR A 127 5.23 2.32 8.89
N THR A 128 6.29 1.54 8.93
CA THR A 128 7.28 1.40 7.85
C THR A 128 7.14 0.08 7.11
N VAL A 129 7.78 -0.04 5.94
CA VAL A 129 7.88 -1.31 5.22
C VAL A 129 8.60 -2.37 6.06
N ALA A 130 9.60 -1.97 6.85
CA ALA A 130 10.28 -2.88 7.78
C ALA A 130 9.33 -3.45 8.84
N ASP A 131 8.38 -2.66 9.33
CA ASP A 131 7.35 -3.13 10.26
C ASP A 131 6.45 -4.19 9.62
N LEU A 132 6.03 -3.96 8.37
CA LEU A 132 5.22 -4.94 7.63
C LEU A 132 5.96 -6.25 7.39
N VAL A 133 7.26 -6.20 7.08
CA VAL A 133 8.09 -7.41 6.97
C VAL A 133 8.10 -8.18 8.30
N ARG A 134 8.25 -7.48 9.42
CA ARG A 134 8.19 -8.10 10.76
C ARG A 134 6.83 -8.73 11.04
N MET A 135 5.75 -8.01 10.72
CA MET A 135 4.38 -8.51 10.88
C MET A 135 4.12 -9.75 10.01
N ARG A 136 4.56 -9.75 8.74
CA ARG A 136 4.44 -10.90 7.82
C ARG A 136 5.13 -12.14 8.41
N LYS A 137 6.37 -11.98 8.88
CA LYS A 137 7.16 -13.08 9.49
C LYS A 137 6.52 -13.62 10.78
N SER A 138 5.99 -12.75 11.63
CA SER A 138 5.37 -13.12 12.90
C SER A 138 4.03 -13.83 12.74
N ALA A 139 3.27 -13.46 11.71
CA ALA A 139 1.92 -13.96 11.52
C ALA A 139 1.85 -15.21 10.63
N HIS A 140 2.96 -15.69 10.02
CA HIS A 140 2.94 -16.63 8.91
C HIS A 140 1.87 -16.26 7.84
N LEU A 141 1.56 -14.97 7.74
CA LEU A 141 0.54 -14.44 6.85
C LEU A 141 1.08 -14.49 5.40
N THR A 142 0.79 -15.61 4.73
CA THR A 142 0.52 -15.55 3.30
C THR A 142 -0.73 -14.70 3.16
N ILE A 143 -0.63 -13.47 2.67
CA ILE A 143 -1.82 -12.66 2.33
C ILE A 143 -2.53 -13.45 1.23
N PRO A 144 -3.75 -13.99 1.45
CA PRO A 144 -4.43 -14.74 0.41
C PRO A 144 -4.62 -13.83 -0.79
N ALA A 145 -4.28 -14.35 -1.96
CA ALA A 145 -4.64 -13.75 -3.23
C ALA A 145 -6.13 -13.43 -3.20
N GLY A 146 -6.47 -12.15 -3.42
CA GLY A 146 -7.83 -11.65 -3.23
C GLY A 146 -8.87 -12.46 -3.99
N GLY A 147 -9.75 -13.13 -3.26
CA GLY A 147 -10.80 -13.93 -3.85
C GLY A 147 -11.75 -14.66 -2.91
N ASP A 148 -11.61 -14.51 -1.59
CA ASP A 148 -12.65 -15.03 -0.70
C ASP A 148 -13.02 -14.01 0.37
N THR A 149 -14.28 -13.62 0.34
CA THR A 149 -14.95 -12.82 1.35
C THR A 149 -14.89 -13.57 2.68
N PRO A 150 -14.38 -12.97 3.77
CA PRO A 150 -14.50 -13.61 5.07
C PRO A 150 -15.98 -13.72 5.43
N GLU A 151 -16.37 -14.93 5.77
CA GLU A 151 -17.71 -15.27 6.26
C GLU A 151 -18.04 -14.38 7.46
N VAL A 152 -19.14 -13.65 7.34
CA VAL A 152 -19.65 -12.76 8.39
C VAL A 152 -20.02 -13.63 9.60
N ILE A 153 -19.32 -13.43 10.70
CA ILE A 153 -19.66 -14.08 11.98
C ILE A 153 -21.06 -13.61 12.38
N PRO A 154 -22.05 -14.48 12.54
CA PRO A 154 -23.38 -14.09 12.95
C PRO A 154 -23.35 -13.55 14.40
N SER A 155 -23.87 -12.36 14.59
CA SER A 155 -24.10 -11.74 15.89
C SER A 155 -25.00 -12.66 16.73
N THR A 156 -24.48 -13.22 17.77
CA THR A 156 -25.30 -13.88 18.81
C THR A 156 -26.01 -12.81 19.62
N LYS A 157 -27.31 -12.97 19.76
CA LYS A 157 -28.22 -12.15 20.57
C LYS A 157 -27.80 -12.10 22.02
#